data_98ecfb0d6d2a9db36014af0d718f7063
#
_entry.id   98ecfb0d6d2a9db36014af0d718f7063
#
_cell.length_a   1.000
_cell.length_b   1.000
_cell.length_c   1.000
_cell.angle_alpha   90.00
_cell.angle_beta   90.00
_cell.angle_gamma   90.00
#
_symmetry.space_group_name_H-M   'P 1'
#
loop_
_entity.id
_entity.type
_entity.pdbx_description
1 polymer ?
#
loop_
_entity_poly.entity_id
_entity_poly.type
_entity_poly.pdbx_seq_one_letter_code
_entity_poly.pdbx_strand_id
1 'polypeptide(L)'
;MCLNTSRPLSSNTLRLRAHKAIPVAVRPQPLPQPSIRGAPETRPFRGYFGDSSIRGLSTSGQSLSTLSQYEDFFRYTSGRWVWDEEQQLRDRYKVFNVSELQRAAAKVVDSDRCVSMVKLAEGGYNKVFRLVMNDEKVVLARIPNPNAGPPFYTTASEVATMEFARTVLRIPVPRVHQWNANANNPVGSEYIIMEEATGTQLESVWDDLTPDSKLKVMREIVSVETKLLSLSFSHYGSIYPASDSVEGAVPAQLVGDVPSELKDRVSKLFTIGPSIGRKFWNKERSTMNISRGPWSNPVDYALSISHREISWIQQYAVPKAEDDPLLASAAQNSPEAHIHLLRNFQKVVPYLLDIDEQLTPSVLWHGDLHSSNLFVDNDRISGVIDWQGVWAGPLLLQAHPSQMVDYQGSTLLKRPSNFDELTDERKAQVKRQIFKSTLFQLYLIETGERNPTLSRVYQLDHGKTRRMPVEFASNTWDDDIVSLREALINIERDWNELGVEGDCPIHFTKGELESHLRDAEGWNEVQDFFDGIEGLVKRDGWTHHETFDDALDFFSSLRKVGLKNMKGKEREIFEKDTRWAERRAG
;
A
#
# COMPACT_ATOMS: atom_id res chain seq x y z
N MET A 1 23.10 14.15 -27.83
CA MET A 1 24.08 15.26 -28.06
C MET A 1 24.47 15.79 -26.69
N CYS A 2 25.68 15.49 -26.27
CA CYS A 2 26.23 15.97 -24.99
C CYS A 2 26.51 17.46 -25.06
N LEU A 3 26.04 18.24 -24.12
CA LEU A 3 26.55 19.58 -23.84
C LEU A 3 27.03 19.63 -22.39
N ASN A 4 28.35 19.60 -22.27
CA ASN A 4 29.11 19.92 -21.07
C ASN A 4 29.04 21.43 -20.84
N THR A 5 28.43 21.91 -19.78
CA THR A 5 28.64 23.27 -19.28
C THR A 5 28.76 23.22 -17.76
N SER A 6 29.98 23.42 -17.29
CA SER A 6 30.33 23.69 -15.90
C SER A 6 29.69 24.99 -15.40
N ARG A 7 28.73 24.90 -14.44
CA ARG A 7 28.19 26.01 -13.65
C ARG A 7 28.23 25.67 -12.15
N PRO A 8 28.32 26.66 -11.25
CA PRO A 8 28.49 26.47 -9.84
C PRO A 8 27.25 25.82 -9.22
N LEU A 9 27.50 24.87 -8.33
CA LEU A 9 26.56 23.96 -7.70
C LEU A 9 25.67 24.69 -6.68
N SER A 10 24.35 24.60 -6.83
CA SER A 10 23.36 25.05 -5.85
C SER A 10 23.32 24.11 -4.61
N SER A 11 22.71 24.56 -3.51
CA SER A 11 22.60 23.82 -2.23
C SER A 11 22.02 22.40 -2.36
N ASN A 12 21.25 22.11 -3.41
CA ASN A 12 20.74 20.77 -3.73
C ASN A 12 21.83 19.76 -4.11
N THR A 13 22.96 20.24 -4.63
CA THR A 13 24.12 19.40 -5.02
C THR A 13 24.86 18.82 -3.81
N LEU A 14 24.60 19.30 -2.62
CA LEU A 14 25.27 18.87 -1.39
C LEU A 14 24.68 17.58 -0.79
N ARG A 15 23.40 17.31 -1.04
CA ARG A 15 22.77 15.99 -0.77
C ARG A 15 23.42 14.88 -1.63
N LEU A 16 23.75 15.19 -2.85
CA LEU A 16 24.46 14.38 -3.82
C LEU A 16 25.90 13.99 -3.42
N ARG A 17 26.57 14.81 -2.59
CA ARG A 17 27.93 14.50 -2.15
C ARG A 17 28.01 13.34 -1.16
N ALA A 18 26.97 13.06 -0.39
CA ALA A 18 26.88 11.85 0.39
C ALA A 18 26.80 10.61 -0.52
N HIS A 19 26.06 10.69 -1.64
CA HIS A 19 25.98 9.66 -2.67
C HIS A 19 27.30 9.45 -3.43
N LYS A 20 28.02 10.51 -3.78
CA LYS A 20 29.34 10.40 -4.47
C LYS A 20 30.44 9.84 -3.58
N ALA A 21 30.21 9.73 -2.27
CA ALA A 21 31.13 9.13 -1.33
C ALA A 21 30.95 7.61 -1.17
N ILE A 22 29.94 7.00 -1.84
CA ILE A 22 29.80 5.55 -1.90
C ILE A 22 30.88 5.00 -2.85
N PRO A 23 31.72 4.04 -2.42
CA PRO A 23 32.73 3.44 -3.31
C PRO A 23 32.06 2.83 -4.55
N VAL A 24 32.67 3.06 -5.71
CA VAL A 24 32.22 2.57 -7.04
C VAL A 24 31.96 1.05 -7.09
N ALA A 25 32.48 0.28 -6.14
CA ALA A 25 32.29 -1.16 -6.03
C ALA A 25 30.87 -1.62 -5.67
N VAL A 26 29.98 -0.70 -5.24
CA VAL A 26 28.58 -1.01 -4.85
C VAL A 26 27.58 -0.47 -5.88
N ARG A 27 28.03 0.08 -7.00
CA ARG A 27 27.11 0.52 -8.06
C ARG A 27 26.60 -0.69 -8.85
N PRO A 28 25.30 -1.00 -8.86
CA PRO A 28 24.75 -1.85 -9.90
C PRO A 28 24.97 -1.17 -11.25
N GLN A 29 25.30 -1.95 -12.29
CA GLN A 29 25.41 -1.42 -13.65
C GLN A 29 24.11 -0.73 -14.06
N PRO A 30 24.14 0.36 -14.85
CA PRO A 30 22.96 1.08 -15.23
C PRO A 30 22.02 0.16 -16.01
N LEU A 31 20.86 -0.11 -15.44
CA LEU A 31 19.73 -0.68 -16.14
C LEU A 31 19.13 0.40 -17.08
N PRO A 32 18.51 0.01 -18.20
CA PRO A 32 17.87 0.97 -19.11
C PRO A 32 16.84 1.81 -18.35
N GLN A 33 16.74 3.09 -18.72
CA GLN A 33 15.98 4.14 -18.04
C GLN A 33 14.64 3.64 -17.47
N PRO A 34 14.38 3.75 -16.16
CA PRO A 34 13.12 3.37 -15.58
C PRO A 34 12.07 4.45 -15.92
N SER A 35 10.96 4.02 -16.49
CA SER A 35 9.70 4.75 -16.34
C SER A 35 9.48 4.97 -14.83
N ILE A 36 8.99 6.16 -14.45
CA ILE A 36 8.64 6.51 -13.06
C ILE A 36 7.83 5.35 -12.47
N ARG A 37 8.42 4.66 -11.50
CA ARG A 37 7.75 3.56 -10.80
C ARG A 37 6.76 4.14 -9.82
N GLY A 38 5.66 3.40 -9.64
CA GLY A 38 4.53 3.75 -8.81
C GLY A 38 4.89 4.24 -7.40
N ALA A 39 3.95 4.97 -6.81
CA ALA A 39 4.09 5.69 -5.57
C ALA A 39 4.69 4.85 -4.45
N PRO A 40 5.60 5.44 -3.67
CA PRO A 40 6.13 4.80 -2.47
C PRO A 40 5.03 4.63 -1.42
N GLU A 41 5.05 3.50 -0.74
CA GLU A 41 4.34 3.35 0.53
C GLU A 41 4.70 4.53 1.46
N THR A 42 3.68 5.07 2.10
CA THR A 42 3.72 6.30 2.90
C THR A 42 4.90 6.38 3.86
N ARG A 43 5.67 7.46 3.78
CA ARG A 43 6.73 7.80 4.74
C ARG A 43 6.13 8.11 6.11
N PRO A 44 6.72 7.64 7.21
CA PRO A 44 6.38 8.15 8.53
C PRO A 44 6.93 9.58 8.70
N PHE A 45 6.08 10.49 9.11
CA PHE A 45 6.39 11.89 9.31
C PHE A 45 6.73 12.19 10.78
N ARG A 46 7.73 13.02 11.04
CA ARG A 46 7.99 13.60 12.35
C ARG A 46 6.86 14.56 12.72
N GLY A 47 5.92 14.08 13.54
CA GLY A 47 4.96 14.96 14.20
C GLY A 47 5.55 15.56 15.47
N TYR A 48 5.66 16.88 15.54
CA TYR A 48 5.75 17.60 16.81
C TYR A 48 4.40 17.47 17.51
N PHE A 49 4.33 16.70 18.59
CA PHE A 49 3.22 16.76 19.51
C PHE A 49 3.71 17.38 20.82
N GLY A 50 3.06 18.49 21.16
CA GLY A 50 3.14 19.08 22.48
C GLY A 50 2.62 18.10 23.54
N ASP A 51 3.27 18.13 24.66
CA ASP A 51 2.98 17.41 25.88
C ASP A 51 1.51 17.56 26.30
N SER A 52 0.71 16.52 26.06
CA SER A 52 -0.61 16.40 26.65
C SER A 52 -0.63 15.21 27.59
N SER A 53 -0.59 15.58 28.87
CA SER A 53 -0.76 14.77 30.06
C SER A 53 -1.67 13.55 29.82
N ILE A 54 -1.10 12.37 30.03
CA ILE A 54 -1.82 11.10 30.17
C ILE A 54 -2.72 11.21 31.41
N ARG A 55 -4.00 11.50 31.20
CA ARG A 55 -5.04 11.22 32.20
C ARG A 55 -5.50 9.79 31.99
N GLY A 56 -5.35 9.01 33.07
CA GLY A 56 -5.55 7.59 33.13
C GLY A 56 -6.89 7.12 32.57
N LEU A 57 -6.81 6.22 31.63
CA LEU A 57 -7.88 5.28 31.32
C LEU A 57 -7.83 4.18 32.40
N SER A 58 -8.83 4.17 33.24
CA SER A 58 -9.12 3.09 34.18
C SER A 58 -9.43 1.83 33.37
N THR A 59 -8.45 0.96 33.20
CA THR A 59 -8.66 -0.39 32.67
C THR A 59 -9.18 -1.26 33.82
N SER A 60 -10.43 -1.68 33.70
CA SER A 60 -11.08 -2.60 34.61
C SER A 60 -10.29 -3.92 34.74
N GLY A 61 -9.67 -4.15 35.88
CA GLY A 61 -9.52 -5.47 36.47
C GLY A 61 -8.35 -6.34 36.09
N GLN A 62 -7.35 -5.93 35.32
CA GLN A 62 -6.12 -6.72 35.13
C GLN A 62 -5.00 -6.27 36.08
N SER A 63 -4.40 -7.22 36.81
CA SER A 63 -3.23 -6.93 37.66
C SER A 63 -1.99 -6.67 36.81
N LEU A 64 -1.06 -5.83 37.28
CA LEU A 64 0.22 -5.54 36.63
C LEU A 64 1.03 -6.81 36.31
N SER A 65 0.89 -7.89 37.10
CA SER A 65 1.53 -9.19 36.88
C SER A 65 0.98 -9.93 35.63
N THR A 66 -0.31 -9.76 35.33
CA THR A 66 -0.96 -10.40 34.16
C THR A 66 -0.56 -9.69 32.86
N LEU A 67 -0.36 -8.36 32.89
CA LEU A 67 0.12 -7.60 31.75
C LEU A 67 1.54 -8.01 31.35
N SER A 68 2.43 -8.21 32.33
CA SER A 68 3.80 -8.66 32.08
C SER A 68 3.88 -10.05 31.42
N GLN A 69 2.93 -10.94 31.71
CA GLN A 69 2.91 -12.28 31.13
C GLN A 69 2.62 -12.28 29.61
N TYR A 70 1.84 -11.31 29.12
CA TYR A 70 1.38 -11.25 27.73
C TYR A 70 2.00 -10.10 26.92
N GLU A 71 3.08 -9.50 27.41
CA GLU A 71 3.72 -8.32 26.77
C GLU A 71 4.06 -8.58 25.31
N ASP A 72 4.54 -9.79 24.96
CA ASP A 72 4.86 -10.15 23.58
C ASP A 72 3.62 -10.21 22.66
N PHE A 73 2.42 -10.33 23.20
CA PHE A 73 1.18 -10.26 22.44
C PHE A 73 0.81 -8.81 22.11
N PHE A 74 1.21 -7.86 22.94
CA PHE A 74 0.84 -6.46 22.82
C PHE A 74 1.83 -5.65 21.97
N ARG A 75 3.13 -5.90 22.15
CA ARG A 75 4.19 -5.21 21.43
C ARG A 75 4.40 -5.78 20.02
N TYR A 76 5.05 -5.02 19.16
CA TYR A 76 5.52 -5.49 17.86
C TYR A 76 6.80 -6.31 18.02
N THR A 77 6.89 -7.47 17.35
CA THR A 77 7.98 -8.45 17.50
C THR A 77 8.53 -9.00 16.18
N SER A 78 8.02 -8.55 15.02
CA SER A 78 8.39 -9.14 13.70
C SER A 78 9.57 -8.46 13.01
N GLY A 79 10.14 -7.41 13.60
CA GLY A 79 11.29 -6.68 13.05
C GLY A 79 11.55 -5.41 13.84
N ARG A 80 12.43 -4.56 13.31
CA ARG A 80 12.88 -3.33 13.94
C ARG A 80 12.89 -2.18 12.95
N TRP A 81 12.99 -0.95 13.43
CA TRP A 81 13.17 0.24 12.61
C TRP A 81 14.51 0.91 12.89
N VAL A 82 15.26 1.17 11.84
CA VAL A 82 16.57 1.85 11.93
C VAL A 82 16.40 3.31 12.38
N TRP A 83 15.29 3.95 12.00
CA TRP A 83 14.89 5.30 12.46
C TRP A 83 13.43 5.30 12.95
N ASP A 84 13.11 6.26 13.81
CA ASP A 84 11.77 6.45 14.40
C ASP A 84 11.19 5.21 15.12
N GLU A 85 12.05 4.27 15.55
CA GLU A 85 11.65 2.98 16.13
C GLU A 85 10.65 3.12 17.28
N GLU A 86 10.88 4.07 18.21
CA GLU A 86 9.98 4.27 19.34
C GLU A 86 8.56 4.66 18.90
N GLN A 87 8.43 5.51 17.88
CA GLN A 87 7.12 5.89 17.35
C GLN A 87 6.46 4.72 16.64
N GLN A 88 7.21 4.00 15.81
CA GLN A 88 6.71 2.81 15.10
C GLN A 88 6.20 1.72 16.05
N LEU A 89 6.92 1.53 17.17
CA LEU A 89 6.51 0.58 18.22
C LEU A 89 5.27 1.07 18.96
N ARG A 90 5.17 2.37 19.31
CA ARG A 90 3.96 2.95 19.92
C ARG A 90 2.74 2.81 19.04
N ASP A 91 2.86 3.07 17.74
CA ASP A 91 1.77 2.99 16.77
C ASP A 91 1.22 1.57 16.59
N ARG A 92 1.98 0.55 17.01
CA ARG A 92 1.62 -0.87 16.91
C ARG A 92 1.40 -1.53 18.28
N TYR A 93 1.56 -0.79 19.36
CA TYR A 93 1.33 -1.32 20.70
C TYR A 93 -0.16 -1.36 21.00
N LYS A 94 -0.70 -2.55 21.27
CA LYS A 94 -2.13 -2.75 21.49
C LYS A 94 -2.39 -3.72 22.64
N VAL A 95 -2.88 -3.19 23.75
CA VAL A 95 -3.34 -3.99 24.90
C VAL A 95 -4.76 -4.45 24.67
N PHE A 96 -5.03 -5.70 25.02
CA PHE A 96 -6.36 -6.31 25.01
C PHE A 96 -6.48 -7.39 26.10
N ASN A 97 -7.70 -7.81 26.43
CA ASN A 97 -7.94 -8.86 27.41
C ASN A 97 -7.80 -10.24 26.76
N VAL A 98 -6.65 -10.89 26.99
CA VAL A 98 -6.32 -12.20 26.41
C VAL A 98 -7.32 -13.27 26.85
N SER A 99 -7.68 -13.31 28.13
CA SER A 99 -8.62 -14.32 28.66
C SER A 99 -10.02 -14.19 28.08
N GLU A 100 -10.50 -12.96 27.85
CA GLU A 100 -11.78 -12.73 27.19
C GLU A 100 -11.76 -13.11 25.71
N LEU A 101 -10.64 -12.83 25.01
CA LEU A 101 -10.46 -13.27 23.62
C LEU A 101 -10.46 -14.79 23.52
N GLN A 102 -9.74 -15.49 24.41
CA GLN A 102 -9.74 -16.95 24.50
C GLN A 102 -11.15 -17.52 24.79
N ARG A 103 -11.91 -16.87 25.67
CA ARG A 103 -13.29 -17.26 25.98
C ARG A 103 -14.22 -17.06 24.78
N ALA A 104 -14.10 -15.91 24.09
CA ALA A 104 -14.87 -15.66 22.88
C ALA A 104 -14.55 -16.69 21.79
N ALA A 105 -13.28 -17.03 21.60
CA ALA A 105 -12.83 -18.02 20.63
C ALA A 105 -13.38 -19.44 20.95
N ALA A 106 -13.33 -19.89 22.21
CA ALA A 106 -13.87 -21.18 22.60
C ALA A 106 -15.39 -21.25 22.37
N LYS A 107 -16.10 -20.20 22.73
CA LYS A 107 -17.56 -20.11 22.59
C LYS A 107 -18.05 -20.25 21.14
N VAL A 108 -17.35 -19.64 20.16
CA VAL A 108 -17.82 -19.64 18.76
C VAL A 108 -17.68 -20.99 18.06
N VAL A 109 -16.88 -21.91 18.62
CA VAL A 109 -16.67 -23.26 18.08
C VAL A 109 -17.23 -24.36 19.00
N ASP A 110 -18.06 -23.96 19.97
CA ASP A 110 -18.66 -24.90 20.96
C ASP A 110 -17.59 -25.75 21.63
N SER A 111 -16.56 -25.11 22.19
CA SER A 111 -15.52 -25.75 22.98
C SER A 111 -15.53 -25.23 24.40
N ASP A 112 -15.07 -26.03 25.37
CA ASP A 112 -15.10 -25.63 26.78
C ASP A 112 -14.10 -24.51 27.07
N ARG A 113 -12.90 -24.61 26.50
CA ARG A 113 -11.82 -23.65 26.75
C ARG A 113 -10.74 -23.66 25.67
N CYS A 114 -10.05 -22.53 25.52
CA CYS A 114 -8.79 -22.43 24.80
C CYS A 114 -7.65 -22.97 25.69
N VAL A 115 -6.81 -23.83 25.13
CA VAL A 115 -5.66 -24.47 25.84
C VAL A 115 -4.33 -23.88 25.37
N SER A 116 -4.28 -23.29 24.18
CA SER A 116 -3.07 -22.66 23.65
C SER A 116 -3.44 -21.43 22.82
N MET A 117 -2.68 -20.35 22.98
CA MET A 117 -2.75 -19.15 22.15
C MET A 117 -1.32 -18.71 21.84
N VAL A 118 -0.99 -18.57 20.56
CA VAL A 118 0.32 -18.11 20.08
C VAL A 118 0.12 -16.99 19.07
N LYS A 119 1.04 -16.02 19.05
CA LYS A 119 1.09 -15.03 17.97
C LYS A 119 1.61 -15.75 16.72
N LEU A 120 0.73 -15.95 15.72
CA LEU A 120 1.04 -16.65 14.48
C LEU A 120 1.75 -15.74 13.48
N ALA A 121 1.24 -14.52 13.33
CA ALA A 121 1.76 -13.54 12.39
C ALA A 121 1.52 -12.12 12.92
N GLU A 122 2.35 -11.20 12.48
CA GLU A 122 2.23 -9.78 12.80
C GLU A 122 2.72 -8.96 11.62
N GLY A 123 1.83 -8.15 11.07
CA GLY A 123 2.12 -7.20 10.00
C GLY A 123 2.19 -5.75 10.48
N GLY A 124 2.29 -4.82 9.55
CA GLY A 124 2.28 -3.40 9.85
C GLY A 124 1.03 -2.90 10.56
N TYR A 125 -0.11 -3.60 10.38
CA TYR A 125 -1.44 -3.14 10.80
C TYR A 125 -2.21 -4.09 11.69
N ASN A 126 -1.82 -5.35 11.79
CA ASN A 126 -2.58 -6.36 12.52
C ASN A 126 -1.66 -7.35 13.24
N LYS A 127 -2.18 -7.91 14.32
CA LYS A 127 -1.66 -9.11 14.99
C LYS A 127 -2.62 -10.25 14.78
N VAL A 128 -2.12 -11.42 14.40
CA VAL A 128 -2.91 -12.64 14.21
C VAL A 128 -2.45 -13.68 15.21
N PHE A 129 -3.40 -14.22 15.95
CA PHE A 129 -3.19 -15.24 16.96
C PHE A 129 -3.85 -16.55 16.53
N ARG A 130 -3.16 -17.66 16.75
CA ARG A 130 -3.70 -19.01 16.57
C ARG A 130 -4.10 -19.54 17.92
N LEU A 131 -5.37 -19.92 18.06
CA LEU A 131 -5.96 -20.42 19.28
C LEU A 131 -6.39 -21.89 19.08
N VAL A 132 -5.94 -22.75 19.98
CA VAL A 132 -6.26 -24.18 19.98
C VAL A 132 -7.17 -24.48 21.17
N MET A 133 -8.27 -25.17 20.91
CA MET A 133 -9.24 -25.56 21.93
C MET A 133 -8.89 -26.92 22.54
N ASN A 134 -9.51 -27.25 23.67
CA ASN A 134 -9.30 -28.52 24.36
C ASN A 134 -9.80 -29.75 23.58
N ASP A 135 -10.65 -29.55 22.57
CA ASP A 135 -11.14 -30.55 21.63
C ASP A 135 -10.42 -30.47 20.25
N GLU A 136 -9.22 -29.91 20.24
CA GLU A 136 -8.33 -29.77 19.08
C GLU A 136 -8.83 -28.83 17.96
N LYS A 137 -10.00 -28.21 18.09
CA LYS A 137 -10.47 -27.21 17.17
C LYS A 137 -9.54 -25.99 17.18
N VAL A 138 -9.34 -25.37 16.02
CA VAL A 138 -8.46 -24.24 15.83
C VAL A 138 -9.24 -23.06 15.23
N VAL A 139 -8.97 -21.87 15.73
CA VAL A 139 -9.41 -20.61 15.13
C VAL A 139 -8.27 -19.60 15.12
N LEU A 140 -8.36 -18.64 14.20
CA LEU A 140 -7.51 -17.45 14.22
C LEU A 140 -8.27 -16.27 14.82
N ALA A 141 -7.57 -15.48 15.63
CA ALA A 141 -8.05 -14.19 16.09
C ALA A 141 -7.15 -13.09 15.54
N ARG A 142 -7.72 -12.11 14.84
CA ARG A 142 -7.05 -10.93 14.31
C ARG A 142 -7.38 -9.72 15.18
N ILE A 143 -6.37 -9.00 15.62
CA ILE A 143 -6.45 -7.76 16.41
C ILE A 143 -5.81 -6.64 15.61
N PRO A 144 -6.53 -5.57 15.23
CA PRO A 144 -5.95 -4.43 14.53
C PRO A 144 -5.04 -3.61 15.46
N ASN A 145 -3.92 -3.15 14.92
CA ASN A 145 -3.06 -2.17 15.58
C ASN A 145 -3.72 -0.79 15.56
N PRO A 146 -3.32 0.16 16.43
CA PRO A 146 -3.88 1.52 16.41
C PRO A 146 -3.75 2.24 15.05
N ASN A 147 -2.73 1.92 14.26
CA ASN A 147 -2.47 2.48 12.93
C ASN A 147 -3.16 1.71 11.78
N ALA A 148 -4.00 0.72 12.06
CA ALA A 148 -4.63 -0.11 11.03
C ALA A 148 -5.61 0.65 10.12
N GLY A 149 -6.17 1.74 10.60
CA GLY A 149 -7.16 2.56 9.89
C GLY A 149 -8.21 3.13 10.85
N PRO A 150 -9.31 3.72 10.33
CA PRO A 150 -10.36 4.27 11.18
C PRO A 150 -11.02 3.16 12.01
N PRO A 151 -11.07 3.33 13.36
CA PRO A 151 -11.73 2.40 14.24
C PRO A 151 -13.18 2.15 13.80
N PHE A 152 -13.71 0.97 14.05
CA PHE A 152 -14.99 0.49 13.61
C PHE A 152 -15.05 0.23 12.10
N TYR A 153 -14.80 1.25 11.26
CA TYR A 153 -14.97 1.16 9.81
C TYR A 153 -14.06 0.11 9.18
N THR A 154 -12.80 0.05 9.60
CA THR A 154 -11.83 -0.91 9.03
C THR A 154 -12.23 -2.34 9.28
N THR A 155 -12.56 -2.68 10.53
CA THR A 155 -12.95 -4.04 10.92
C THR A 155 -14.31 -4.44 10.31
N ALA A 156 -15.30 -3.56 10.35
CA ALA A 156 -16.62 -3.82 9.80
C ALA A 156 -16.58 -4.02 8.27
N SER A 157 -15.82 -3.17 7.57
CA SER A 157 -15.66 -3.30 6.12
C SER A 157 -14.90 -4.56 5.70
N GLU A 158 -13.85 -4.93 6.42
CA GLU A 158 -13.11 -6.16 6.13
C GLU A 158 -14.01 -7.39 6.27
N VAL A 159 -14.75 -7.50 7.37
CA VAL A 159 -15.68 -8.62 7.60
C VAL A 159 -16.76 -8.68 6.52
N ALA A 160 -17.38 -7.55 6.17
CA ALA A 160 -18.39 -7.51 5.11
C ALA A 160 -17.79 -7.93 3.75
N THR A 161 -16.58 -7.49 3.44
CA THR A 161 -15.87 -7.85 2.22
C THR A 161 -15.53 -9.35 2.17
N MET A 162 -15.02 -9.92 3.27
CA MET A 162 -14.78 -11.36 3.40
C MET A 162 -16.06 -12.17 3.18
N GLU A 163 -17.15 -11.77 3.82
CA GLU A 163 -18.44 -12.45 3.69
C GLU A 163 -19.00 -12.33 2.26
N PHE A 164 -18.90 -11.16 1.64
CA PHE A 164 -19.29 -10.95 0.25
C PHE A 164 -18.45 -11.81 -0.71
N ALA A 165 -17.13 -11.77 -0.58
CA ALA A 165 -16.21 -12.55 -1.41
C ALA A 165 -16.47 -14.06 -1.28
N ARG A 166 -16.70 -14.54 -0.05
CA ARG A 166 -16.98 -15.95 0.23
C ARG A 166 -18.35 -16.39 -0.28
N THR A 167 -19.43 -15.66 0.07
CA THR A 167 -20.81 -16.15 -0.11
C THR A 167 -21.44 -15.73 -1.42
N VAL A 168 -21.00 -14.61 -1.98
CA VAL A 168 -21.52 -14.05 -3.24
C VAL A 168 -20.59 -14.41 -4.40
N LEU A 169 -19.30 -14.08 -4.31
CA LEU A 169 -18.32 -14.33 -5.38
C LEU A 169 -17.77 -15.76 -5.38
N ARG A 170 -18.00 -16.54 -4.33
CA ARG A 170 -17.48 -17.92 -4.21
C ARG A 170 -15.95 -18.00 -4.33
N ILE A 171 -15.27 -17.03 -3.78
CA ILE A 171 -13.82 -17.05 -3.59
C ILE A 171 -13.54 -17.85 -2.30
N PRO A 172 -12.47 -18.67 -2.25
CA PRO A 172 -12.11 -19.40 -1.04
C PRO A 172 -11.52 -18.43 0.01
N VAL A 173 -12.39 -17.88 0.85
CA VAL A 173 -12.05 -16.96 1.94
C VAL A 173 -12.35 -17.65 3.26
N PRO A 174 -11.48 -17.58 4.28
CA PRO A 174 -11.77 -18.10 5.62
C PRO A 174 -13.10 -17.57 6.16
N ARG A 175 -13.91 -18.43 6.76
CA ARG A 175 -15.19 -18.03 7.36
C ARG A 175 -14.92 -17.20 8.61
N VAL A 176 -15.59 -16.07 8.73
CA VAL A 176 -15.66 -15.31 9.98
C VAL A 176 -16.70 -15.97 10.89
N HIS A 177 -16.28 -16.36 12.09
CA HIS A 177 -17.14 -16.93 13.11
C HIS A 177 -17.78 -15.87 13.98
N GLN A 178 -16.97 -14.91 14.43
CA GLN A 178 -17.40 -13.80 15.27
C GLN A 178 -16.46 -12.61 15.06
N TRP A 179 -16.99 -11.43 15.21
CA TRP A 179 -16.20 -10.19 15.17
C TRP A 179 -16.84 -9.11 16.03
N ASN A 180 -16.06 -8.10 16.37
CA ASN A 180 -16.56 -6.90 17.02
C ASN A 180 -15.69 -5.70 16.60
N ALA A 181 -16.30 -4.74 15.96
CA ALA A 181 -15.64 -3.50 15.53
C ALA A 181 -15.63 -2.41 16.61
N ASN A 182 -16.31 -2.61 17.73
CA ASN A 182 -16.31 -1.67 18.83
C ASN A 182 -15.37 -2.15 19.94
N ALA A 183 -14.35 -1.35 20.28
CA ALA A 183 -13.43 -1.68 21.35
C ALA A 183 -14.07 -1.67 22.76
N ASN A 184 -15.27 -1.11 22.92
CA ASN A 184 -16.03 -1.17 24.16
C ASN A 184 -16.73 -2.54 24.30
N ASN A 185 -15.96 -3.59 24.41
CA ASN A 185 -16.39 -4.99 24.59
C ASN A 185 -15.48 -5.65 25.64
N PRO A 186 -15.79 -6.88 26.14
CA PRO A 186 -14.98 -7.54 27.15
C PRO A 186 -13.52 -7.77 26.77
N VAL A 187 -13.19 -7.90 25.47
CA VAL A 187 -11.81 -8.03 24.99
C VAL A 187 -11.06 -6.69 25.10
N GLY A 188 -11.75 -5.55 25.08
CA GLY A 188 -11.15 -4.21 25.14
C GLY A 188 -10.47 -3.80 23.83
N SER A 189 -10.78 -4.48 22.72
CA SER A 189 -10.27 -4.20 21.39
C SER A 189 -11.25 -4.67 20.32
N GLU A 190 -11.15 -4.09 19.13
CA GLU A 190 -11.73 -4.67 17.93
C GLU A 190 -11.06 -6.04 17.67
N TYR A 191 -11.82 -6.99 17.13
CA TYR A 191 -11.29 -8.30 16.77
C TYR A 191 -12.13 -9.01 15.70
N ILE A 192 -11.49 -9.94 14.98
CA ILE A 192 -12.13 -10.89 14.07
C ILE A 192 -11.69 -12.30 14.49
N ILE A 193 -12.63 -13.20 14.77
CA ILE A 193 -12.37 -14.62 14.98
C ILE A 193 -12.85 -15.37 13.74
N MET A 194 -11.95 -16.13 13.11
CA MET A 194 -12.18 -16.77 11.81
C MET A 194 -11.50 -18.12 11.71
N GLU A 195 -11.87 -18.89 10.69
CA GLU A 195 -11.20 -20.12 10.30
C GLU A 195 -9.72 -19.88 9.96
N GLU A 196 -8.88 -20.86 10.24
CA GLU A 196 -7.54 -20.93 9.66
C GLU A 196 -7.67 -21.30 8.17
N ALA A 197 -6.93 -20.61 7.29
CA ALA A 197 -6.96 -20.90 5.85
C ALA A 197 -6.46 -22.32 5.59
N THR A 198 -7.16 -23.06 4.73
CA THR A 198 -6.81 -24.44 4.39
C THR A 198 -5.71 -24.49 3.34
N GLY A 199 -4.87 -25.53 3.39
CA GLY A 199 -3.76 -25.73 2.47
C GLY A 199 -2.44 -25.15 2.98
N THR A 200 -1.49 -24.98 2.08
CA THR A 200 -0.15 -24.45 2.38
C THR A 200 -0.03 -23.04 1.85
N GLN A 201 0.54 -22.12 2.62
CA GLN A 201 0.82 -20.76 2.19
C GLN A 201 1.74 -20.79 0.96
N LEU A 202 1.33 -20.13 -0.12
CA LEU A 202 2.00 -20.22 -1.41
C LEU A 202 3.47 -19.76 -1.35
N GLU A 203 3.78 -18.76 -0.51
CA GLU A 203 5.14 -18.26 -0.31
C GLU A 203 6.12 -19.37 0.10
N SER A 204 5.70 -20.28 0.98
CA SER A 204 6.56 -21.35 1.50
C SER A 204 6.86 -22.45 0.48
N VAL A 205 6.08 -22.55 -0.60
CA VAL A 205 6.23 -23.62 -1.60
C VAL A 205 6.49 -23.11 -3.01
N TRP A 206 6.33 -21.80 -3.27
CA TRP A 206 6.38 -21.24 -4.62
C TRP A 206 7.65 -21.58 -5.39
N ASP A 207 8.80 -21.48 -4.75
CA ASP A 207 10.09 -21.70 -5.43
C ASP A 207 10.28 -23.17 -5.82
N ASP A 208 9.73 -24.08 -5.04
CA ASP A 208 9.82 -25.54 -5.24
C ASP A 208 8.77 -26.08 -6.24
N LEU A 209 7.74 -25.29 -6.57
CA LEU A 209 6.73 -25.70 -7.55
C LEU A 209 7.33 -25.87 -8.94
N THR A 210 6.85 -26.90 -9.66
CA THR A 210 7.19 -27.10 -11.07
C THR A 210 6.65 -25.95 -11.93
N PRO A 211 7.22 -25.69 -13.13
CA PRO A 211 6.66 -24.72 -14.07
C PRO A 211 5.18 -24.93 -14.39
N ASP A 212 4.76 -26.20 -14.53
CA ASP A 212 3.36 -26.56 -14.78
C ASP A 212 2.45 -26.21 -13.59
N SER A 213 2.91 -26.47 -12.37
CA SER A 213 2.18 -26.09 -11.16
C SER A 213 2.07 -24.57 -11.03
N LYS A 214 3.16 -23.82 -11.28
CA LYS A 214 3.15 -22.35 -11.31
C LYS A 214 2.16 -21.81 -12.35
N LEU A 215 2.06 -22.44 -13.52
CA LEU A 215 1.09 -22.07 -14.54
C LEU A 215 -0.36 -22.32 -14.10
N LYS A 216 -0.63 -23.43 -13.40
CA LYS A 216 -1.96 -23.70 -12.85
C LYS A 216 -2.34 -22.67 -11.79
N VAL A 217 -1.41 -22.35 -10.86
CA VAL A 217 -1.64 -21.30 -9.85
C VAL A 217 -1.91 -19.95 -10.51
N MET A 218 -1.19 -19.58 -11.56
CA MET A 218 -1.46 -18.36 -12.33
C MET A 218 -2.89 -18.33 -12.88
N ARG A 219 -3.38 -19.45 -13.44
CA ARG A 219 -4.76 -19.56 -13.92
C ARG A 219 -5.80 -19.45 -12.81
N GLU A 220 -5.48 -19.95 -11.61
CA GLU A 220 -6.32 -19.76 -10.43
C GLU A 220 -6.37 -18.29 -9.98
N ILE A 221 -5.25 -17.54 -10.08
CA ILE A 221 -5.21 -16.08 -9.84
C ILE A 221 -6.16 -15.38 -10.81
N VAL A 222 -6.06 -15.66 -12.12
CA VAL A 222 -6.98 -15.11 -13.14
C VAL A 222 -8.44 -15.47 -12.83
N SER A 223 -8.70 -16.68 -12.32
CA SER A 223 -10.05 -17.08 -11.88
C SER A 223 -10.55 -16.24 -10.69
N VAL A 224 -9.71 -15.94 -9.71
CA VAL A 224 -10.06 -15.05 -8.59
C VAL A 224 -10.35 -13.64 -9.10
N GLU A 225 -9.50 -13.08 -9.94
CA GLU A 225 -9.68 -11.75 -10.55
C GLU A 225 -10.97 -11.68 -11.38
N THR A 226 -11.28 -12.74 -12.15
CA THR A 226 -12.54 -12.82 -12.91
C THR A 226 -13.76 -12.81 -12.00
N LYS A 227 -13.71 -13.52 -10.86
CA LYS A 227 -14.79 -13.49 -9.88
C LYS A 227 -14.95 -12.12 -9.23
N LEU A 228 -13.86 -11.43 -8.91
CA LEU A 228 -13.89 -10.07 -8.34
C LEU A 228 -14.59 -9.09 -9.29
N LEU A 229 -14.41 -9.23 -10.61
CA LEU A 229 -15.03 -8.38 -11.62
C LEU A 229 -16.40 -8.87 -12.11
N SER A 230 -16.88 -10.01 -11.63
CA SER A 230 -18.16 -10.59 -12.11
C SER A 230 -19.39 -9.77 -11.69
N LEU A 231 -19.27 -8.92 -10.69
CA LEU A 231 -20.33 -8.06 -10.17
C LEU A 231 -19.83 -6.64 -10.01
N SER A 232 -20.65 -5.67 -10.37
CA SER A 232 -20.38 -4.26 -10.18
C SER A 232 -21.50 -3.57 -9.40
N PHE A 233 -21.14 -2.48 -8.70
CA PHE A 233 -22.00 -1.71 -7.84
C PHE A 233 -22.38 -0.37 -8.47
N SER A 234 -23.50 0.22 -8.01
CA SER A 234 -23.95 1.54 -8.43
C SER A 234 -23.14 2.69 -7.81
N HIS A 235 -22.39 2.43 -6.74
CA HIS A 235 -21.60 3.43 -6.01
C HIS A 235 -20.21 2.95 -5.72
N TYR A 236 -19.29 3.89 -5.50
CA TYR A 236 -17.90 3.66 -5.12
C TYR A 236 -17.74 3.93 -3.62
N GLY A 237 -17.15 3.01 -2.89
CA GLY A 237 -16.97 3.10 -1.44
C GLY A 237 -16.63 1.75 -0.82
N SER A 238 -16.53 1.70 0.50
CA SER A 238 -16.26 0.45 1.20
C SER A 238 -17.57 -0.29 1.51
N ILE A 239 -17.51 -1.63 1.49
CA ILE A 239 -18.65 -2.49 1.81
C ILE A 239 -18.77 -2.62 3.32
N TYR A 240 -20.02 -2.59 3.83
CA TYR A 240 -20.34 -2.80 5.24
C TYR A 240 -21.55 -3.72 5.40
N PRO A 241 -21.69 -4.41 6.55
CA PRO A 241 -22.94 -5.11 6.86
C PRO A 241 -24.11 -4.11 6.96
N ALA A 242 -25.23 -4.44 6.36
CA ALA A 242 -26.43 -3.57 6.44
C ALA A 242 -26.95 -3.43 7.89
N SER A 243 -26.64 -4.40 8.75
CA SER A 243 -27.01 -4.37 10.18
C SER A 243 -26.33 -3.25 10.98
N ASP A 244 -25.21 -2.73 10.50
CA ASP A 244 -24.38 -1.82 11.30
C ASP A 244 -24.78 -0.34 11.18
N SER A 245 -25.74 -0.03 10.30
CA SER A 245 -26.30 1.32 10.13
C SER A 245 -25.22 2.41 9.99
N VAL A 246 -24.23 2.17 9.12
CA VAL A 246 -23.11 3.10 8.89
C VAL A 246 -23.64 4.42 8.33
N GLU A 247 -23.25 5.54 8.94
CA GLU A 247 -23.69 6.86 8.53
C GLU A 247 -23.30 7.18 7.08
N GLY A 248 -24.25 7.67 6.30
CA GLY A 248 -24.06 8.00 4.87
C GLY A 248 -23.98 6.81 3.93
N ALA A 249 -24.05 5.57 4.44
CA ALA A 249 -24.04 4.39 3.58
C ALA A 249 -25.38 4.22 2.84
N VAL A 250 -25.31 3.67 1.63
CA VAL A 250 -26.45 3.33 0.78
C VAL A 250 -26.52 1.81 0.55
N PRO A 251 -27.69 1.21 0.28
CA PRO A 251 -27.78 -0.21 -0.05
C PRO A 251 -26.81 -0.59 -1.19
N ALA A 252 -26.12 -1.71 -1.06
CA ALA A 252 -25.21 -2.20 -2.09
C ALA A 252 -26.00 -2.72 -3.31
N GLN A 253 -26.29 -1.82 -4.24
CA GLN A 253 -27.03 -2.14 -5.45
C GLN A 253 -26.10 -2.66 -6.53
N LEU A 254 -26.35 -3.89 -7.00
CA LEU A 254 -25.66 -4.46 -8.16
C LEU A 254 -26.25 -3.92 -9.46
N VAL A 255 -25.38 -3.56 -10.41
CA VAL A 255 -25.76 -3.08 -11.75
C VAL A 255 -25.51 -4.17 -12.82
N GLY A 256 -26.04 -3.93 -14.02
CA GLY A 256 -25.90 -4.86 -15.14
C GLY A 256 -26.90 -6.03 -15.11
N ASP A 257 -26.63 -7.04 -15.95
CA ASP A 257 -27.47 -8.24 -16.11
C ASP A 257 -27.17 -9.25 -15.00
N VAL A 258 -27.77 -9.00 -13.84
CA VAL A 258 -27.65 -9.83 -12.63
C VAL A 258 -29.04 -10.25 -12.20
N PRO A 259 -29.25 -11.53 -11.78
CA PRO A 259 -30.55 -12.00 -11.29
C PRO A 259 -31.14 -11.10 -10.20
N SER A 260 -32.42 -10.78 -10.28
CA SER A 260 -33.11 -9.90 -9.33
C SER A 260 -33.00 -10.39 -7.88
N GLU A 261 -33.12 -11.72 -7.68
CA GLU A 261 -32.96 -12.34 -6.36
C GLU A 261 -31.57 -12.07 -5.74
N LEU A 262 -30.53 -12.07 -6.57
CA LEU A 262 -29.18 -11.76 -6.10
C LEU A 262 -29.05 -10.26 -5.79
N LYS A 263 -29.60 -9.38 -6.62
CA LYS A 263 -29.65 -7.93 -6.35
C LYS A 263 -30.34 -7.63 -5.02
N ASP A 264 -31.52 -8.22 -4.81
CA ASP A 264 -32.29 -8.05 -3.59
C ASP A 264 -31.57 -8.59 -2.35
N ARG A 265 -30.94 -9.77 -2.49
CA ARG A 265 -30.16 -10.36 -1.40
C ARG A 265 -28.98 -9.49 -1.01
N VAL A 266 -28.19 -9.02 -2.01
CA VAL A 266 -27.01 -8.20 -1.75
C VAL A 266 -27.40 -6.86 -1.12
N SER A 267 -28.40 -6.17 -1.65
CA SER A 267 -28.86 -4.88 -1.10
C SER A 267 -29.46 -4.97 0.31
N LYS A 268 -29.95 -6.14 0.71
CA LYS A 268 -30.45 -6.39 2.08
C LYS A 268 -29.34 -6.70 3.08
N LEU A 269 -28.25 -7.33 2.62
CA LEU A 269 -27.16 -7.79 3.50
C LEU A 269 -26.01 -6.80 3.59
N PHE A 270 -25.81 -5.98 2.55
CA PHE A 270 -24.64 -5.12 2.43
C PHE A 270 -25.02 -3.68 2.05
N THR A 271 -24.18 -2.75 2.48
CA THR A 271 -24.23 -1.34 2.09
C THR A 271 -22.87 -0.90 1.52
N ILE A 272 -22.87 0.13 0.68
CA ILE A 272 -21.68 0.87 0.28
C ILE A 272 -21.63 2.16 1.09
N GLY A 273 -20.58 2.39 1.81
CA GLY A 273 -20.41 3.53 2.70
C GLY A 273 -19.06 4.23 2.55
N PRO A 274 -18.67 5.02 3.55
CA PRO A 274 -17.42 5.77 3.53
C PRO A 274 -16.21 4.88 3.25
N SER A 275 -15.31 5.38 2.41
CA SER A 275 -14.05 4.69 2.10
C SER A 275 -13.18 4.56 3.35
N ILE A 276 -12.64 3.35 3.58
CA ILE A 276 -11.63 3.07 4.61
C ILE A 276 -10.20 3.40 4.15
N GLY A 277 -10.03 3.95 2.95
CA GLY A 277 -8.73 4.34 2.44
C GLY A 277 -7.98 5.24 3.43
N ARG A 278 -6.84 4.77 3.95
CA ARG A 278 -6.10 5.45 5.03
C ARG A 278 -5.80 6.92 4.76
N LYS A 279 -5.57 7.30 3.50
CA LYS A 279 -5.34 8.69 3.09
C LYS A 279 -6.53 9.63 3.39
N PHE A 280 -7.73 9.10 3.59
CA PHE A 280 -8.90 9.86 4.05
C PHE A 280 -8.98 10.01 5.57
N TRP A 281 -8.13 9.30 6.33
CA TRP A 281 -8.23 9.20 7.79
C TRP A 281 -6.92 9.50 8.51
N ASN A 282 -5.81 9.61 7.79
CA ASN A 282 -4.51 9.89 8.39
C ASN A 282 -4.45 11.30 8.98
N LYS A 283 -3.78 11.43 10.13
CA LYS A 283 -3.56 12.71 10.83
C LYS A 283 -4.89 13.44 11.08
N GLU A 284 -4.90 14.75 10.90
CA GLU A 284 -6.05 15.63 11.12
C GLU A 284 -7.21 15.32 10.15
N ARG A 285 -6.95 14.65 9.02
CA ARG A 285 -8.00 14.22 8.07
C ARG A 285 -9.07 13.37 8.74
N SER A 286 -8.74 12.63 9.81
CA SER A 286 -9.70 11.81 10.58
C SER A 286 -10.82 12.63 11.21
N THR A 287 -10.56 13.87 11.59
CA THR A 287 -11.51 14.78 12.26
C THR A 287 -12.07 15.86 11.35
N MET A 288 -11.56 16.00 10.10
CA MET A 288 -12.04 16.97 9.14
C MET A 288 -13.41 16.58 8.57
N ASN A 289 -14.24 17.58 8.32
CA ASN A 289 -15.50 17.41 7.57
C ASN A 289 -15.19 17.35 6.06
N ILE A 290 -14.92 16.16 5.57
CA ILE A 290 -14.56 15.86 4.17
C ILE A 290 -15.43 14.73 3.63
N SER A 291 -15.66 14.74 2.32
CA SER A 291 -16.35 13.64 1.65
C SER A 291 -15.47 12.38 1.66
N ARG A 292 -16.00 11.30 2.20
CA ARG A 292 -15.39 9.96 2.18
C ARG A 292 -16.19 8.96 1.36
N GLY A 293 -17.14 9.44 0.57
CA GLY A 293 -18.08 8.60 -0.18
C GLY A 293 -19.30 8.16 0.68
N PRO A 294 -20.13 7.29 0.10
CA PRO A 294 -19.99 6.70 -1.23
C PRO A 294 -20.16 7.73 -2.36
N TRP A 295 -19.48 7.52 -3.48
CA TRP A 295 -19.57 8.38 -4.66
C TRP A 295 -20.38 7.68 -5.76
N SER A 296 -21.10 8.46 -6.58
CA SER A 296 -21.94 7.93 -7.66
C SER A 296 -21.19 7.73 -8.97
N ASN A 297 -20.03 8.40 -9.15
CA ASN A 297 -19.20 8.30 -10.35
C ASN A 297 -17.71 8.43 -10.00
N PRO A 298 -16.80 8.01 -10.90
CA PRO A 298 -15.36 8.00 -10.62
C PRO A 298 -14.75 9.40 -10.58
N VAL A 299 -15.36 10.39 -11.24
CA VAL A 299 -14.90 11.80 -11.24
C VAL A 299 -15.11 12.41 -9.86
N ASP A 300 -16.26 12.19 -9.22
CA ASP A 300 -16.55 12.69 -7.87
C ASP A 300 -15.58 12.09 -6.84
N TYR A 301 -15.24 10.81 -6.98
CA TYR A 301 -14.19 10.18 -6.18
C TYR A 301 -12.86 10.90 -6.34
N ALA A 302 -12.39 11.09 -7.58
CA ALA A 302 -11.10 11.72 -7.85
C ALA A 302 -11.07 13.21 -7.39
N LEU A 303 -12.16 13.95 -7.61
CA LEU A 303 -12.27 15.32 -7.11
C LEU A 303 -12.27 15.40 -5.58
N SER A 304 -12.87 14.41 -4.90
CA SER A 304 -12.87 14.38 -3.43
C SER A 304 -11.44 14.29 -2.85
N ILE A 305 -10.53 13.63 -3.56
CA ILE A 305 -9.10 13.55 -3.19
C ILE A 305 -8.49 14.95 -3.16
N SER A 306 -8.64 15.71 -4.23
CA SER A 306 -8.07 17.06 -4.31
C SER A 306 -8.73 18.05 -3.36
N HIS A 307 -10.05 17.97 -3.16
CA HIS A 307 -10.76 18.79 -2.17
C HIS A 307 -10.25 18.53 -0.76
N ARG A 308 -10.06 17.26 -0.40
CA ARG A 308 -9.47 16.85 0.88
C ARG A 308 -8.07 17.44 1.07
N GLU A 309 -7.18 17.26 0.07
CA GLU A 309 -5.79 17.72 0.16
C GLU A 309 -5.70 19.25 0.21
N ILE A 310 -6.45 19.98 -0.63
CA ILE A 310 -6.50 21.44 -0.58
C ILE A 310 -6.96 21.91 0.81
N SER A 311 -8.03 21.32 1.34
CA SER A 311 -8.56 21.67 2.67
C SER A 311 -7.55 21.38 3.77
N TRP A 312 -6.85 20.24 3.70
CA TRP A 312 -5.84 19.87 4.68
C TRP A 312 -4.62 20.80 4.60
N ILE A 313 -4.11 21.09 3.40
CA ILE A 313 -2.97 21.98 3.19
C ILE A 313 -3.27 23.38 3.72
N GLN A 314 -4.45 23.92 3.44
CA GLN A 314 -4.86 25.25 3.90
C GLN A 314 -4.93 25.39 5.43
N GLN A 315 -5.22 24.29 6.14
CA GLN A 315 -5.45 24.32 7.59
C GLN A 315 -4.26 23.85 8.40
N TYR A 316 -3.48 22.91 7.89
CA TYR A 316 -2.52 22.14 8.68
C TYR A 316 -1.11 22.05 8.08
N ALA A 317 -0.90 22.48 6.83
CA ALA A 317 0.42 22.38 6.23
C ALA A 317 1.41 23.32 6.94
N VAL A 318 2.47 22.71 7.49
CA VAL A 318 3.58 23.45 8.10
C VAL A 318 4.80 23.25 7.23
N PRO A 319 5.37 24.33 6.67
CA PRO A 319 6.61 24.24 5.91
C PRO A 319 7.74 23.64 6.75
N LYS A 320 8.52 22.77 6.12
CA LYS A 320 9.74 22.24 6.73
C LYS A 320 10.80 23.33 6.79
N ALA A 321 11.80 23.15 7.65
CA ALA A 321 12.95 24.05 7.65
C ALA A 321 13.61 24.08 6.27
N GLU A 322 14.10 25.26 5.84
CA GLU A 322 14.74 25.40 4.52
C GLU A 322 15.95 24.48 4.34
N ASP A 323 16.57 24.10 5.45
CA ASP A 323 17.70 23.19 5.53
C ASP A 323 17.30 21.74 5.81
N ASP A 324 16.01 21.38 5.74
CA ASP A 324 15.54 20.00 5.90
C ASP A 324 16.16 19.11 4.81
N PRO A 325 16.89 18.05 5.16
CA PRO A 325 17.56 17.20 4.21
C PRO A 325 16.62 16.43 3.28
N LEU A 326 15.34 16.34 3.60
CA LEU A 326 14.32 15.68 2.78
C LEU A 326 13.57 16.65 1.86
N LEU A 327 13.92 17.93 1.89
CA LEU A 327 13.31 18.93 1.02
C LEU A 327 13.94 18.86 -0.38
N ALA A 328 13.27 18.22 -1.34
CA ALA A 328 13.76 18.06 -2.69
C ALA A 328 13.72 19.37 -3.50
N SER A 329 12.75 20.26 -3.24
CA SER A 329 12.61 21.54 -3.90
C SER A 329 11.96 22.59 -3.00
N ALA A 330 12.15 23.88 -3.32
CA ALA A 330 11.44 24.98 -2.64
C ALA A 330 9.92 24.89 -2.86
N ALA A 331 9.47 24.37 -4.00
CA ALA A 331 8.06 24.16 -4.32
C ALA A 331 7.39 23.18 -3.33
N GLN A 332 8.12 22.20 -2.81
CA GLN A 332 7.62 21.25 -1.79
C GLN A 332 7.21 21.97 -0.50
N ASN A 333 7.81 23.12 -0.17
CA ASN A 333 7.47 23.92 1.01
C ASN A 333 6.43 25.01 0.75
N SER A 334 5.88 25.12 -0.46
CA SER A 334 4.88 26.13 -0.80
C SER A 334 3.48 25.52 -0.83
N PRO A 335 2.61 25.83 0.16
CA PRO A 335 1.20 25.47 0.10
C PRO A 335 0.51 25.90 -1.19
N GLU A 336 0.86 27.10 -1.70
CA GLU A 336 0.30 27.66 -2.93
C GLU A 336 0.67 26.83 -4.16
N ALA A 337 1.91 26.31 -4.22
CA ALA A 337 2.35 25.44 -5.32
C ALA A 337 1.57 24.13 -5.36
N HIS A 338 1.36 23.50 -4.19
CA HIS A 338 0.53 22.31 -4.08
C HIS A 338 -0.93 22.56 -4.49
N ILE A 339 -1.54 23.63 -3.94
CA ILE A 339 -2.92 23.99 -4.25
C ILE A 339 -3.07 24.31 -5.74
N HIS A 340 -2.09 24.97 -6.36
CA HIS A 340 -2.10 25.25 -7.79
C HIS A 340 -2.14 23.97 -8.62
N LEU A 341 -1.27 23.01 -8.32
CA LEU A 341 -1.26 21.71 -9.03
C LEU A 341 -2.54 20.90 -8.78
N LEU A 342 -3.06 20.88 -7.55
CA LEU A 342 -4.33 20.22 -7.24
C LEU A 342 -5.52 20.86 -7.98
N ARG A 343 -5.52 22.18 -8.19
CA ARG A 343 -6.52 22.85 -9.03
C ARG A 343 -6.34 22.50 -10.51
N ASN A 344 -5.12 22.38 -11.01
CA ASN A 344 -4.87 21.90 -12.36
C ASN A 344 -5.35 20.44 -12.52
N PHE A 345 -5.12 19.60 -11.53
CA PHE A 345 -5.69 18.26 -11.50
C PHE A 345 -7.23 18.28 -11.58
N GLN A 346 -7.92 19.15 -10.83
CA GLN A 346 -9.37 19.29 -10.90
C GLN A 346 -9.89 19.64 -12.30
N LYS A 347 -9.14 20.43 -13.06
CA LYS A 347 -9.52 20.80 -14.44
C LYS A 347 -9.46 19.62 -15.41
N VAL A 348 -8.48 18.70 -15.23
CA VAL A 348 -8.25 17.59 -16.15
C VAL A 348 -9.01 16.31 -15.78
N VAL A 349 -9.32 16.10 -14.50
CA VAL A 349 -9.98 14.87 -14.00
C VAL A 349 -11.24 14.47 -14.78
N PRO A 350 -12.17 15.38 -15.13
CA PRO A 350 -13.36 14.99 -15.89
C PRO A 350 -12.98 14.30 -17.22
N TYR A 351 -11.97 14.78 -17.91
CA TYR A 351 -11.53 14.22 -19.18
C TYR A 351 -10.72 12.92 -19.04
N LEU A 352 -10.14 12.67 -17.89
CA LEU A 352 -9.36 11.44 -17.65
C LEU A 352 -10.25 10.24 -17.36
N LEU A 353 -11.38 10.47 -16.70
CA LEU A 353 -12.26 9.43 -16.16
C LEU A 353 -13.65 9.38 -16.81
N ASP A 354 -14.05 10.40 -17.57
CA ASP A 354 -15.24 10.37 -18.43
C ASP A 354 -14.87 9.64 -19.74
N ILE A 355 -14.79 8.34 -19.63
CA ILE A 355 -14.44 7.40 -20.69
C ILE A 355 -15.49 6.30 -20.75
N ASP A 356 -15.27 5.26 -21.56
CA ASP A 356 -16.12 4.09 -21.60
C ASP A 356 -16.42 3.55 -20.19
N GLU A 357 -17.67 3.57 -19.78
CA GLU A 357 -18.14 3.13 -18.45
C GLU A 357 -17.70 1.69 -18.13
N GLN A 358 -17.43 0.86 -19.16
CA GLN A 358 -16.89 -0.49 -18.97
C GLN A 358 -15.45 -0.51 -18.43
N LEU A 359 -14.72 0.61 -18.48
CA LEU A 359 -13.36 0.71 -17.95
C LEU A 359 -13.33 1.21 -16.49
N THR A 360 -14.44 1.79 -16.04
CA THR A 360 -14.55 2.34 -14.68
C THR A 360 -15.68 1.74 -13.83
N PRO A 361 -16.16 0.48 -14.06
CA PRO A 361 -17.19 -0.08 -13.20
C PRO A 361 -16.72 -0.07 -11.74
N SER A 362 -17.67 0.11 -10.82
CA SER A 362 -17.39 -0.05 -9.38
C SER A 362 -17.31 -1.53 -9.04
N VAL A 363 -16.10 -2.02 -8.80
CA VAL A 363 -15.84 -3.45 -8.54
C VAL A 363 -14.95 -3.62 -7.32
N LEU A 364 -14.97 -4.79 -6.71
CA LEU A 364 -13.98 -5.18 -5.72
C LEU A 364 -12.69 -5.55 -6.43
N TRP A 365 -11.57 -5.12 -5.86
CA TRP A 365 -10.25 -5.54 -6.31
C TRP A 365 -9.34 -5.81 -5.12
N HIS A 366 -8.71 -6.98 -5.10
CA HIS A 366 -7.76 -7.34 -4.07
C HIS A 366 -6.36 -6.88 -4.51
N GLY A 367 -5.99 -5.65 -4.16
CA GLY A 367 -4.74 -5.03 -4.60
C GLY A 367 -3.46 -5.67 -4.07
N ASP A 368 -3.56 -6.63 -3.14
CA ASP A 368 -2.43 -7.25 -2.45
C ASP A 368 -2.41 -8.78 -2.63
N LEU A 369 -2.69 -9.27 -3.85
CA LEU A 369 -2.59 -10.68 -4.20
C LEU A 369 -1.12 -11.08 -4.41
N HIS A 370 -0.41 -11.37 -3.32
CA HIS A 370 0.94 -11.91 -3.34
C HIS A 370 1.00 -13.29 -2.66
N SER A 371 2.16 -13.94 -2.73
CA SER A 371 2.33 -15.33 -2.28
C SER A 371 1.97 -15.57 -0.81
N SER A 372 2.21 -14.58 0.06
CA SER A 372 1.90 -14.70 1.49
C SER A 372 0.40 -14.59 1.79
N ASN A 373 -0.42 -14.04 0.86
CA ASN A 373 -1.87 -13.90 1.00
C ASN A 373 -2.67 -15.01 0.29
N LEU A 374 -1.97 -15.96 -0.33
CA LEU A 374 -2.56 -17.08 -1.06
C LEU A 374 -2.19 -18.40 -0.40
N PHE A 375 -3.18 -19.29 -0.27
CA PHE A 375 -3.00 -20.68 0.16
C PHE A 375 -3.35 -21.61 -0.99
N VAL A 376 -2.62 -22.71 -1.10
CA VAL A 376 -2.80 -23.68 -2.18
C VAL A 376 -2.92 -25.11 -1.63
N ASP A 377 -3.75 -25.88 -2.28
CA ASP A 377 -3.86 -27.32 -2.13
C ASP A 377 -3.95 -27.97 -3.51
N ASN A 378 -3.04 -28.89 -3.83
CA ASN A 378 -2.97 -29.57 -5.13
C ASN A 378 -3.00 -28.60 -6.34
N ASP A 379 -2.14 -27.57 -6.33
CA ASP A 379 -2.02 -26.52 -7.37
C ASP A 379 -3.27 -25.63 -7.55
N ARG A 380 -4.25 -25.67 -6.61
CA ARG A 380 -5.44 -24.82 -6.60
C ARG A 380 -5.39 -23.85 -5.44
N ILE A 381 -5.89 -22.65 -5.64
CA ILE A 381 -6.06 -21.68 -4.56
C ILE A 381 -7.16 -22.19 -3.63
N SER A 382 -6.79 -22.53 -2.39
CA SER A 382 -7.65 -23.00 -1.31
C SER A 382 -7.98 -21.93 -0.27
N GLY A 383 -7.23 -20.80 -0.28
CA GLY A 383 -7.48 -19.68 0.62
C GLY A 383 -6.93 -18.36 0.05
N VAL A 384 -7.70 -17.30 0.19
CA VAL A 384 -7.30 -15.91 -0.07
C VAL A 384 -7.55 -15.12 1.20
N ILE A 385 -6.51 -14.49 1.76
CA ILE A 385 -6.55 -13.76 3.03
C ILE A 385 -6.18 -12.28 2.82
N ASP A 386 -6.27 -11.50 3.90
CA ASP A 386 -5.97 -10.07 3.98
C ASP A 386 -6.85 -9.17 3.09
N TRP A 387 -8.15 -9.22 3.38
CA TRP A 387 -9.17 -8.42 2.70
C TRP A 387 -9.26 -6.98 3.22
N GLN A 388 -8.37 -6.58 4.12
CA GLN A 388 -8.33 -5.22 4.64
C GLN A 388 -7.99 -4.22 3.55
N GLY A 389 -8.78 -3.16 3.44
CA GLY A 389 -8.56 -2.11 2.44
C GLY A 389 -9.19 -2.40 1.07
N VAL A 390 -9.75 -3.57 0.85
CA VAL A 390 -10.53 -3.88 -0.36
C VAL A 390 -11.81 -3.04 -0.34
N TRP A 391 -12.14 -2.42 -1.48
CA TRP A 391 -13.30 -1.55 -1.62
C TRP A 391 -13.89 -1.63 -3.03
N ALA A 392 -15.15 -1.24 -3.18
CA ALA A 392 -15.79 -1.09 -4.48
C ALA A 392 -15.29 0.20 -5.13
N GLY A 393 -14.31 0.09 -6.01
CA GLY A 393 -13.62 1.22 -6.63
C GLY A 393 -13.65 1.17 -8.15
N PRO A 394 -13.27 2.29 -8.84
CA PRO A 394 -13.18 2.31 -10.29
C PRO A 394 -12.13 1.33 -10.79
N LEU A 395 -12.50 0.40 -11.66
CA LEU A 395 -11.60 -0.65 -12.17
C LEU A 395 -10.29 -0.07 -12.71
N LEU A 396 -10.36 0.95 -13.57
CA LEU A 396 -9.18 1.60 -14.14
C LEU A 396 -8.19 2.08 -13.08
N LEU A 397 -8.67 2.59 -11.94
CA LEU A 397 -7.82 3.20 -10.92
C LEU A 397 -7.18 2.19 -9.98
N GLN A 398 -7.75 0.99 -9.84
CA GLN A 398 -7.26 0.00 -8.88
C GLN A 398 -6.71 -1.28 -9.51
N ALA A 399 -7.07 -1.59 -10.77
CA ALA A 399 -6.62 -2.82 -11.40
C ALA A 399 -5.14 -2.76 -11.79
N HIS A 400 -4.40 -3.73 -11.29
CA HIS A 400 -3.03 -4.02 -11.68
C HIS A 400 -2.82 -5.54 -11.64
N PRO A 401 -1.89 -6.10 -12.41
CA PRO A 401 -1.56 -7.52 -12.32
C PRO A 401 -1.11 -7.90 -10.91
N SER A 402 -1.48 -9.10 -10.46
CA SER A 402 -0.99 -9.66 -9.20
C SER A 402 0.54 -9.64 -9.15
N GLN A 403 1.12 -9.30 -8.01
CA GLN A 403 2.58 -9.28 -7.79
C GLN A 403 3.23 -10.64 -8.12
N MET A 404 2.47 -11.73 -8.06
CA MET A 404 2.94 -13.08 -8.40
C MET A 404 3.31 -13.24 -9.87
N VAL A 405 2.67 -12.49 -10.75
CA VAL A 405 2.83 -12.60 -12.20
C VAL A 405 3.36 -11.33 -12.84
N ASP A 406 3.25 -10.18 -12.16
CA ASP A 406 3.70 -8.90 -12.70
C ASP A 406 5.21 -8.91 -12.99
N TYR A 407 5.56 -8.48 -14.20
CA TYR A 407 6.94 -8.39 -14.64
C TYR A 407 7.18 -7.08 -15.39
N GLN A 408 7.90 -6.18 -14.75
CA GLN A 408 8.20 -4.84 -15.27
C GLN A 408 9.54 -4.76 -16.04
N GLY A 409 10.28 -5.88 -16.13
CA GLY A 409 11.56 -5.93 -16.87
C GLY A 409 11.38 -6.07 -18.38
N SER A 410 12.50 -6.01 -19.11
CA SER A 410 12.50 -6.26 -20.56
C SER A 410 12.03 -7.66 -20.87
N THR A 411 11.03 -7.78 -21.76
CA THR A 411 10.49 -9.08 -22.17
C THR A 411 11.55 -9.92 -22.87
N LEU A 412 11.81 -11.10 -22.34
CA LEU A 412 12.75 -12.08 -22.91
C LEU A 412 12.07 -13.45 -22.96
N LEU A 413 11.72 -13.92 -24.18
CA LEU A 413 11.01 -15.18 -24.36
C LEU A 413 11.89 -16.31 -24.90
N LYS A 414 13.12 -16.00 -25.36
CA LYS A 414 14.07 -16.96 -25.91
C LYS A 414 15.45 -16.69 -25.35
N ARG A 415 16.30 -17.74 -25.31
CA ARG A 415 17.70 -17.58 -24.95
C ARG A 415 18.40 -16.65 -25.94
N PRO A 416 19.25 -15.72 -25.46
CA PRO A 416 20.09 -14.90 -26.35
C PRO A 416 21.10 -15.78 -27.08
N SER A 417 21.59 -15.33 -28.23
CA SER A 417 22.54 -16.10 -29.07
C SER A 417 23.84 -16.48 -28.38
N ASN A 418 24.29 -15.64 -27.46
CA ASN A 418 25.50 -15.85 -26.67
C ASN A 418 25.26 -16.55 -25.32
N PHE A 419 24.11 -17.23 -25.14
CA PHE A 419 23.72 -17.82 -23.86
C PHE A 419 24.77 -18.82 -23.33
N ASP A 420 25.32 -19.65 -24.19
CA ASP A 420 26.27 -20.71 -23.79
C ASP A 420 27.64 -20.15 -23.36
N GLU A 421 27.96 -18.91 -23.76
CA GLU A 421 29.19 -18.18 -23.40
C GLU A 421 29.07 -17.44 -22.05
N LEU A 422 27.86 -17.35 -21.46
CA LEU A 422 27.61 -16.66 -20.21
C LEU A 422 28.13 -17.47 -19.01
N THR A 423 28.46 -16.77 -17.90
CA THR A 423 28.73 -17.43 -16.62
C THR A 423 27.46 -18.13 -16.08
N ASP A 424 27.65 -19.08 -15.15
CA ASP A 424 26.52 -19.84 -14.60
C ASP A 424 25.52 -18.94 -13.87
N GLU A 425 25.98 -17.90 -13.16
CA GLU A 425 25.13 -16.90 -12.51
C GLU A 425 24.30 -16.14 -13.56
N ARG A 426 24.92 -15.74 -14.66
CA ARG A 426 24.26 -15.02 -15.74
C ARG A 426 23.26 -15.90 -16.48
N LYS A 427 23.61 -17.19 -16.71
CA LYS A 427 22.67 -18.19 -17.25
C LYS A 427 21.46 -18.37 -16.35
N ALA A 428 21.65 -18.44 -15.03
CA ALA A 428 20.56 -18.53 -14.07
C ALA A 428 19.68 -17.27 -14.10
N GLN A 429 20.26 -16.08 -14.19
CA GLN A 429 19.52 -14.81 -14.30
C GLN A 429 18.68 -14.78 -15.59
N VAL A 430 19.27 -15.15 -16.74
CA VAL A 430 18.54 -15.20 -18.03
C VAL A 430 17.39 -16.21 -17.97
N LYS A 431 17.61 -17.40 -17.38
CA LYS A 431 16.53 -18.39 -17.21
C LYS A 431 15.38 -17.84 -16.36
N ARG A 432 15.69 -17.17 -15.23
CA ARG A 432 14.67 -16.50 -14.37
C ARG A 432 13.92 -15.41 -15.14
N GLN A 433 14.64 -14.61 -15.94
CA GLN A 433 14.02 -13.57 -16.75
C GLN A 433 13.08 -14.15 -17.80
N ILE A 434 13.49 -15.19 -18.53
CA ILE A 434 12.65 -15.90 -19.51
C ILE A 434 11.41 -16.46 -18.82
N PHE A 435 11.56 -17.10 -17.65
CA PHE A 435 10.43 -17.66 -16.92
C PHE A 435 9.44 -16.57 -16.52
N LYS A 436 9.90 -15.49 -15.86
CA LYS A 436 9.04 -14.36 -15.45
C LYS A 436 8.34 -13.70 -16.64
N SER A 437 9.08 -13.43 -17.72
CA SER A 437 8.50 -12.86 -18.95
C SER A 437 7.44 -13.78 -19.54
N THR A 438 7.71 -15.08 -19.62
CA THR A 438 6.78 -16.07 -20.19
C THR A 438 5.53 -16.18 -19.34
N LEU A 439 5.67 -16.28 -18.00
CA LEU A 439 4.53 -16.36 -17.08
C LEU A 439 3.63 -15.13 -17.21
N PHE A 440 4.22 -13.94 -17.28
CA PHE A 440 3.48 -12.69 -17.46
C PHE A 440 2.74 -12.63 -18.80
N GLN A 441 3.38 -13.04 -19.91
CA GLN A 441 2.71 -13.08 -21.21
C GLN A 441 1.55 -14.09 -21.23
N LEU A 442 1.72 -15.25 -20.61
CA LEU A 442 0.64 -16.24 -20.48
C LEU A 442 -0.49 -15.72 -19.59
N TYR A 443 -0.18 -14.99 -18.53
CA TYR A 443 -1.18 -14.32 -17.70
C TYR A 443 -2.01 -13.31 -18.50
N LEU A 444 -1.37 -12.48 -19.33
CA LEU A 444 -2.08 -11.51 -20.18
C LEU A 444 -2.98 -12.20 -21.20
N ILE A 445 -2.53 -13.30 -21.79
CA ILE A 445 -3.34 -14.10 -22.74
C ILE A 445 -4.55 -14.70 -22.02
N GLU A 446 -4.34 -15.39 -20.91
CA GLU A 446 -5.40 -16.02 -20.11
C GLU A 446 -6.42 -14.97 -19.61
N THR A 447 -5.93 -13.80 -19.20
CA THR A 447 -6.78 -12.66 -18.84
C THR A 447 -7.60 -12.17 -20.03
N GLY A 448 -7.00 -12.08 -21.23
CA GLY A 448 -7.70 -11.69 -22.45
C GLY A 448 -8.85 -12.63 -22.82
N GLU A 449 -8.65 -13.92 -22.60
CA GLU A 449 -9.66 -14.95 -22.88
C GLU A 449 -10.79 -14.99 -21.83
N ARG A 450 -10.45 -14.84 -20.54
CA ARG A 450 -11.43 -15.02 -19.45
C ARG A 450 -12.03 -13.72 -18.93
N ASN A 451 -11.33 -12.63 -19.05
CA ASN A 451 -11.74 -11.32 -18.56
C ASN A 451 -11.40 -10.20 -19.56
N PRO A 452 -12.16 -10.10 -20.66
CA PRO A 452 -11.91 -9.09 -21.69
C PRO A 452 -11.92 -7.66 -21.18
N THR A 453 -12.76 -7.35 -20.17
CA THR A 453 -12.81 -6.01 -19.56
C THR A 453 -11.50 -5.65 -18.87
N LEU A 454 -10.95 -6.57 -18.07
CA LEU A 454 -9.65 -6.37 -17.41
C LEU A 454 -8.51 -6.23 -18.44
N SER A 455 -8.53 -7.07 -19.48
CA SER A 455 -7.57 -6.99 -20.59
C SER A 455 -7.60 -5.62 -21.28
N ARG A 456 -8.80 -5.07 -21.52
CA ARG A 456 -8.95 -3.71 -22.07
C ARG A 456 -8.37 -2.63 -21.17
N VAL A 457 -8.54 -2.76 -19.84
CA VAL A 457 -7.93 -1.83 -18.87
C VAL A 457 -6.41 -1.89 -18.90
N TYR A 458 -5.82 -3.09 -19.01
CA TYR A 458 -4.36 -3.25 -19.11
C TYR A 458 -3.77 -2.75 -20.41
N GLN A 459 -4.53 -2.84 -21.50
CA GLN A 459 -4.13 -2.43 -22.85
C GLN A 459 -4.59 -1.01 -23.22
N LEU A 460 -5.25 -0.29 -22.30
CA LEU A 460 -5.73 1.06 -22.54
C LEU A 460 -4.57 1.99 -22.90
N ASP A 461 -4.62 2.55 -24.10
CA ASP A 461 -3.67 3.57 -24.53
C ASP A 461 -3.67 4.73 -23.55
N HIS A 462 -2.48 5.17 -23.15
CA HIS A 462 -2.32 6.21 -22.12
C HIS A 462 -3.00 5.90 -20.76
N GLY A 463 -3.29 4.61 -20.46
CA GLY A 463 -3.94 4.21 -19.21
C GLY A 463 -3.17 4.69 -17.96
N LYS A 464 -1.83 4.67 -18.01
CA LYS A 464 -0.99 5.24 -16.94
C LYS A 464 -1.17 6.76 -16.83
N THR A 465 -1.14 7.49 -17.94
CA THR A 465 -1.35 8.94 -17.99
C THR A 465 -2.69 9.32 -17.37
N ARG A 466 -3.73 8.51 -17.53
CA ARG A 466 -5.05 8.74 -16.94
C ARG A 466 -5.11 8.49 -15.43
N ARG A 467 -4.49 7.43 -14.92
CA ARG A 467 -4.61 7.03 -13.51
C ARG A 467 -3.58 7.66 -12.57
N MET A 468 -2.33 7.89 -13.03
CA MET A 468 -1.25 8.39 -12.19
C MET A 468 -1.57 9.74 -11.51
N PRO A 469 -2.22 10.72 -12.16
CA PRO A 469 -2.58 11.96 -11.49
C PRO A 469 -3.53 11.76 -10.30
N VAL A 470 -4.47 10.80 -10.38
CA VAL A 470 -5.38 10.48 -9.27
C VAL A 470 -4.62 9.91 -8.08
N GLU A 471 -3.65 9.05 -8.35
CA GLU A 471 -2.79 8.46 -7.32
C GLU A 471 -1.93 9.53 -6.65
N PHE A 472 -1.22 10.34 -7.42
CA PHE A 472 -0.28 11.34 -6.90
C PHE A 472 -0.95 12.57 -6.28
N ALA A 473 -2.20 12.91 -6.66
CA ALA A 473 -2.95 13.97 -6.00
C ALA A 473 -3.28 13.67 -4.54
N SER A 474 -3.15 12.42 -4.12
CA SER A 474 -3.73 11.95 -2.86
C SER A 474 -2.91 12.26 -1.60
N ASN A 475 -1.69 12.75 -1.69
CA ASN A 475 -0.84 13.05 -0.52
C ASN A 475 0.37 13.93 -0.89
N THR A 476 0.19 14.97 -1.70
CA THR A 476 1.29 15.75 -2.28
C THR A 476 2.22 16.38 -1.23
N TRP A 477 1.66 16.83 -0.10
CA TRP A 477 2.45 17.49 0.96
C TRP A 477 3.45 16.55 1.62
N ASP A 478 3.07 15.30 1.84
CA ASP A 478 3.90 14.31 2.51
C ASP A 478 4.76 13.50 1.52
N ASP A 479 4.22 13.14 0.34
CA ASP A 479 4.89 12.26 -0.61
C ASP A 479 5.83 13.00 -1.58
N ASP A 480 5.53 14.17 -1.98
CA ASP A 480 6.23 15.13 -2.83
C ASP A 480 5.35 15.65 -3.99
N ILE A 481 5.58 16.91 -4.31
CA ILE A 481 4.88 17.64 -5.40
C ILE A 481 5.35 17.20 -6.79
N VAL A 482 6.57 16.67 -6.92
CA VAL A 482 7.22 16.36 -8.21
C VAL A 482 6.41 15.32 -8.99
N SER A 483 5.94 14.26 -8.32
CA SER A 483 5.22 13.19 -8.99
C SER A 483 3.88 13.65 -9.58
N LEU A 484 3.11 14.48 -8.85
CA LEU A 484 1.87 15.05 -9.39
C LEU A 484 2.16 16.00 -10.56
N ARG A 485 3.19 16.84 -10.44
CA ARG A 485 3.58 17.80 -11.50
C ARG A 485 4.00 17.05 -12.77
N GLU A 486 4.81 16.00 -12.65
CA GLU A 486 5.18 15.14 -13.78
C GLU A 486 3.95 14.52 -14.46
N ALA A 487 3.03 13.98 -13.66
CA ALA A 487 1.82 13.39 -14.20
C ALA A 487 0.95 14.40 -14.96
N LEU A 488 0.85 15.66 -14.48
CA LEU A 488 0.10 16.72 -15.16
C LEU A 488 0.82 17.22 -16.42
N ILE A 489 2.15 17.29 -16.43
CA ILE A 489 2.95 17.58 -17.63
C ILE A 489 2.74 16.51 -18.69
N ASN A 490 2.71 15.23 -18.29
CA ASN A 490 2.44 14.13 -19.22
C ASN A 490 1.02 14.21 -19.80
N ILE A 491 0.02 14.65 -19.03
CA ILE A 491 -1.33 14.89 -19.55
C ILE A 491 -1.32 15.99 -20.63
N GLU A 492 -0.67 17.14 -20.38
CA GLU A 492 -0.59 18.22 -21.36
C GLU A 492 0.10 17.74 -22.65
N ARG A 493 1.22 17.01 -22.52
CA ARG A 493 1.95 16.45 -23.65
C ARG A 493 1.11 15.48 -24.48
N ASP A 494 0.42 14.56 -23.81
CA ASP A 494 -0.31 13.46 -24.46
C ASP A 494 -1.78 13.84 -24.77
N TRP A 495 -2.20 15.10 -24.54
CA TRP A 495 -3.61 15.51 -24.58
C TRP A 495 -4.34 15.11 -25.87
N ASN A 496 -3.74 15.36 -27.01
CA ASN A 496 -4.33 15.01 -28.31
C ASN A 496 -4.46 13.48 -28.52
N GLU A 497 -3.59 12.72 -27.88
CA GLU A 497 -3.57 11.25 -27.96
C GLU A 497 -4.57 10.61 -26.97
N LEU A 498 -5.03 11.36 -25.98
CA LEU A 498 -6.07 10.91 -25.05
C LEU A 498 -7.46 10.82 -25.70
N GLY A 499 -7.66 11.30 -26.93
CA GLY A 499 -8.94 11.28 -27.63
C GLY A 499 -9.97 12.25 -27.01
N VAL A 500 -9.50 13.29 -26.35
CA VAL A 500 -10.32 14.32 -25.72
C VAL A 500 -10.58 15.45 -26.72
N GLU A 501 -11.82 15.93 -26.79
CA GLU A 501 -12.15 17.08 -27.64
C GLU A 501 -11.74 18.41 -26.96
N GLY A 502 -11.18 19.33 -27.75
CA GLY A 502 -10.78 20.68 -27.31
C GLY A 502 -9.34 20.76 -26.78
N ASP A 503 -8.95 21.98 -26.44
CA ASP A 503 -7.60 22.30 -25.97
C ASP A 503 -7.39 21.82 -24.53
N CYS A 504 -6.14 21.49 -24.18
CA CYS A 504 -5.78 21.12 -22.82
C CYS A 504 -6.08 22.27 -21.84
N PRO A 505 -6.85 22.04 -20.75
CA PRO A 505 -7.25 23.11 -19.83
C PRO A 505 -6.13 23.57 -18.89
N ILE A 506 -4.94 22.96 -19.00
CA ILE A 506 -3.73 23.31 -18.23
C ILE A 506 -2.57 23.56 -19.19
N HIS A 507 -1.66 24.41 -18.75
CA HIS A 507 -0.46 24.73 -19.52
C HIS A 507 0.72 24.97 -18.58
N PHE A 508 1.88 24.37 -18.90
CA PHE A 508 3.14 24.58 -18.20
C PHE A 508 4.07 25.47 -19.05
N THR A 509 4.52 26.56 -18.47
CA THR A 509 5.50 27.44 -19.10
C THR A 509 6.86 26.75 -19.21
N LYS A 510 7.69 27.23 -20.13
CA LYS A 510 9.08 26.75 -20.28
C LYS A 510 9.86 26.82 -18.95
N GLY A 511 9.66 27.89 -18.17
CA GLY A 511 10.32 28.06 -16.87
C GLY A 511 9.89 27.03 -15.85
N GLU A 512 8.59 26.65 -15.81
CA GLU A 512 8.07 25.60 -14.95
C GLU A 512 8.61 24.24 -15.35
N LEU A 513 8.70 23.94 -16.65
CA LEU A 513 9.30 22.69 -17.14
C LEU A 513 10.80 22.59 -16.78
N GLU A 514 11.56 23.68 -16.95
CA GLU A 514 12.97 23.69 -16.54
C GLU A 514 13.15 23.55 -15.02
N SER A 515 12.25 24.15 -14.22
CA SER A 515 12.25 23.95 -12.76
C SER A 515 11.91 22.53 -12.40
N HIS A 516 10.90 21.96 -13.05
CA HIS A 516 10.51 20.57 -12.83
C HIS A 516 11.65 19.58 -13.11
N LEU A 517 12.38 19.74 -14.21
CA LEU A 517 13.53 18.88 -14.53
C LEU A 517 14.62 18.90 -13.45
N ARG A 518 14.90 20.08 -12.89
CA ARG A 518 15.87 20.19 -11.77
C ARG A 518 15.39 19.51 -10.50
N ASP A 519 14.10 19.68 -10.17
CA ASP A 519 13.50 19.08 -8.98
C ASP A 519 13.41 17.54 -9.14
N ALA A 520 13.06 17.07 -10.36
CA ALA A 520 12.95 15.64 -10.67
C ALA A 520 14.31 14.92 -10.62
N GLU A 521 15.41 15.58 -11.01
CA GLU A 521 16.75 15.01 -10.88
C GLU A 521 17.05 14.68 -9.40
N GLY A 522 16.80 15.62 -8.48
CA GLY A 522 17.00 15.38 -7.04
C GLY A 522 16.05 14.33 -6.47
N TRP A 523 14.80 14.29 -6.94
CA TRP A 523 13.83 13.28 -6.56
C TRP A 523 14.28 11.87 -6.99
N ASN A 524 14.67 11.70 -8.26
CA ASN A 524 15.11 10.41 -8.79
C ASN A 524 16.34 9.86 -8.04
N GLU A 525 17.29 10.70 -7.67
CA GLU A 525 18.45 10.27 -6.89
C GLU A 525 18.07 9.71 -5.52
N VAL A 526 17.06 10.28 -4.86
CA VAL A 526 16.53 9.73 -3.61
C VAL A 526 15.84 8.39 -3.84
N GLN A 527 15.09 8.23 -4.94
CA GLN A 527 14.47 6.95 -5.28
C GLN A 527 15.53 5.87 -5.56
N ASP A 528 16.52 6.19 -6.39
CA ASP A 528 17.63 5.28 -6.73
C ASP A 528 18.41 4.83 -5.47
N PHE A 529 18.56 5.74 -4.49
CA PHE A 529 19.17 5.37 -3.22
C PHE A 529 18.35 4.31 -2.48
N PHE A 530 17.04 4.52 -2.31
CA PHE A 530 16.20 3.54 -1.62
C PHE A 530 16.08 2.22 -2.39
N ASP A 531 16.03 2.26 -3.72
CA ASP A 531 16.03 1.07 -4.55
C ASP A 531 17.37 0.30 -4.42
N GLY A 532 18.48 1.02 -4.24
CA GLY A 532 19.80 0.43 -4.02
C GLY A 532 20.00 -0.29 -2.69
N ILE A 533 19.16 0.03 -1.69
CA ILE A 533 19.19 -0.60 -0.36
C ILE A 533 17.96 -1.49 -0.12
N GLU A 534 17.15 -1.73 -1.15
CA GLU A 534 16.03 -2.68 -1.08
C GLU A 534 16.53 -4.07 -0.67
N GLY A 535 15.87 -4.68 0.32
CA GLY A 535 16.29 -5.95 0.93
C GLY A 535 17.16 -5.79 2.18
N LEU A 536 17.81 -4.63 2.38
CA LEU A 536 18.45 -4.30 3.65
C LEU A 536 17.49 -3.53 4.58
N VAL A 537 16.85 -2.48 4.07
CA VAL A 537 15.93 -1.61 4.83
C VAL A 537 14.79 -1.15 3.93
N LYS A 538 13.55 -1.21 4.43
CA LYS A 538 12.40 -0.59 3.77
C LYS A 538 12.43 0.94 3.90
N ARG A 539 11.66 1.64 3.08
CA ARG A 539 11.61 3.12 3.05
C ARG A 539 11.18 3.76 4.37
N ASP A 540 10.42 3.05 5.19
CA ASP A 540 10.02 3.48 6.54
C ASP A 540 11.06 3.17 7.62
N GLY A 541 12.19 2.58 7.26
CA GLY A 541 13.24 2.16 8.18
C GLY A 541 13.11 0.74 8.70
N TRP A 542 12.08 0.01 8.30
CA TRP A 542 11.86 -1.35 8.76
C TRP A 542 12.89 -2.34 8.18
N THR A 543 13.36 -3.26 9.03
CA THR A 543 14.26 -4.36 8.66
C THR A 543 14.01 -5.57 9.56
N HIS A 544 14.43 -6.75 9.13
CA HIS A 544 14.39 -7.95 9.96
C HIS A 544 15.35 -7.85 11.15
N HIS A 545 15.10 -8.62 12.21
CA HIS A 545 15.99 -8.66 13.38
C HIS A 545 17.41 -9.06 12.99
N GLU A 546 17.56 -10.02 12.07
CA GLU A 546 18.83 -10.57 11.61
C GLU A 546 19.65 -9.57 10.80
N THR A 547 19.00 -8.63 10.11
CA THR A 547 19.65 -7.63 9.24
C THR A 547 19.73 -6.25 9.89
N PHE A 548 19.22 -6.08 11.11
CA PHE A 548 19.17 -4.77 11.77
C PHE A 548 20.55 -4.18 12.04
N ASP A 549 21.49 -4.99 12.55
CA ASP A 549 22.84 -4.54 12.85
C ASP A 549 23.62 -4.20 11.58
N ASP A 550 23.48 -4.99 10.52
CA ASP A 550 24.07 -4.71 9.19
C ASP A 550 23.54 -3.39 8.61
N ALA A 551 22.22 -3.15 8.74
CA ALA A 551 21.58 -1.91 8.33
C ALA A 551 22.13 -0.71 9.12
N LEU A 552 22.25 -0.84 10.43
CA LEU A 552 22.76 0.22 11.31
C LEU A 552 24.24 0.53 10.99
N ASP A 553 25.08 -0.49 10.77
CA ASP A 553 26.48 -0.35 10.39
C ASP A 553 26.63 0.32 9.02
N PHE A 554 25.78 -0.02 8.06
CA PHE A 554 25.74 0.62 6.75
C PHE A 554 25.49 2.14 6.90
N PHE A 555 24.42 2.54 7.61
CA PHE A 555 24.09 3.95 7.82
C PHE A 555 25.13 4.67 8.69
N SER A 556 25.71 4.01 9.69
CA SER A 556 26.81 4.56 10.49
C SER A 556 28.05 4.85 9.62
N SER A 557 28.35 3.98 8.67
CA SER A 557 29.45 4.16 7.73
C SER A 557 29.18 5.33 6.77
N LEU A 558 27.95 5.43 6.23
CA LEU A 558 27.55 6.58 5.41
C LEU A 558 27.64 7.90 6.18
N ARG A 559 27.19 7.91 7.45
CA ARG A 559 27.30 9.07 8.33
C ARG A 559 28.75 9.51 8.56
N LYS A 560 29.66 8.59 8.81
CA LYS A 560 31.10 8.90 8.97
C LYS A 560 31.66 9.56 7.73
N VAL A 561 31.31 9.07 6.55
CA VAL A 561 31.72 9.64 5.26
C VAL A 561 31.12 11.03 5.05
N GLY A 562 29.83 11.22 5.34
CA GLY A 562 29.15 12.52 5.26
C GLY A 562 29.81 13.56 6.17
N LEU A 563 30.00 13.23 7.45
CA LEU A 563 30.65 14.12 8.43
C LEU A 563 32.09 14.50 8.06
N LYS A 564 32.83 13.63 7.37
CA LYS A 564 34.18 13.93 6.88
C LYS A 564 34.17 14.93 5.73
N ASN A 565 33.14 14.89 4.89
CA ASN A 565 33.07 15.68 3.65
C ASN A 565 32.34 17.03 3.81
N MET A 566 31.50 17.16 4.84
CA MET A 566 30.70 18.36 5.11
C MET A 566 31.42 19.31 6.07
N LYS A 567 31.10 20.61 6.01
CA LYS A 567 31.69 21.67 6.87
C LYS A 567 30.63 22.67 7.32
N GLY A 568 30.94 23.40 8.42
CA GLY A 568 30.09 24.47 8.93
C GLY A 568 28.67 24.02 9.28
N LYS A 569 27.70 24.87 9.05
CA LYS A 569 26.28 24.66 9.40
C LYS A 569 25.69 23.39 8.78
N GLU A 570 26.07 23.06 7.55
CA GLU A 570 25.65 21.83 6.88
C GLU A 570 26.06 20.58 7.65
N ARG A 571 27.29 20.54 8.15
CA ARG A 571 27.78 19.44 8.98
C ARG A 571 27.01 19.32 10.29
N GLU A 572 26.73 20.44 10.95
CA GLU A 572 25.99 20.47 12.22
C GLU A 572 24.57 19.91 12.05
N ILE A 573 23.88 20.29 10.99
CA ILE A 573 22.56 19.79 10.64
C ILE A 573 22.61 18.28 10.36
N PHE A 574 23.52 17.87 9.47
CA PHE A 574 23.70 16.46 9.13
C PHE A 574 24.05 15.60 10.34
N GLU A 575 24.93 16.10 11.23
CA GLU A 575 25.30 15.41 12.47
C GLU A 575 24.11 15.23 13.40
N LYS A 576 23.27 16.25 13.54
CA LYS A 576 22.06 16.22 14.37
C LYS A 576 21.03 15.24 13.80
N ASP A 577 20.72 15.33 12.51
CA ASP A 577 19.63 14.59 11.87
C ASP A 577 19.96 13.12 11.66
N THR A 578 21.26 12.78 11.61
CA THR A 578 21.72 11.39 11.46
C THR A 578 22.19 10.77 12.80
N ARG A 579 21.92 11.41 13.95
CA ARG A 579 22.31 10.92 15.27
C ARG A 579 21.76 9.52 15.59
N TRP A 580 20.60 9.18 15.06
CA TRP A 580 20.02 7.85 15.19
C TRP A 580 20.94 6.73 14.68
N ALA A 581 21.79 7.00 13.68
CA ALA A 581 22.76 6.03 13.15
C ALA A 581 23.95 5.77 14.09
N GLU A 582 24.08 6.49 15.21
CA GLU A 582 25.08 6.25 16.25
C GLU A 582 24.62 5.26 17.32
N ARG A 583 23.36 4.83 17.32
CA ARG A 583 22.88 3.86 18.30
C ARG A 583 23.74 2.60 18.21
N ARG A 584 24.40 2.28 19.32
CA ARG A 584 25.01 0.97 19.48
C ARG A 584 23.89 -0.01 19.77
N ALA A 585 23.97 -1.19 19.15
CA ALA A 585 23.19 -2.33 19.58
C ALA A 585 23.39 -2.50 21.10
N GLY A 586 22.33 -2.31 21.87
CA GLY A 586 22.28 -2.52 23.31
C GLY A 586 21.81 -3.93 23.59
#